data_535789e9a6843e444fecd89adabaa143
#
_entry.id   535789e9a6843e444fecd89adabaa143
#
_cell.length_a   1.000
_cell.length_b   1.000
_cell.length_c   1.000
_cell.angle_alpha   90.00
_cell.angle_beta   90.00
_cell.angle_gamma   90.00
#
_symmetry.space_group_name_H-M   'P 1'
#
loop_
_entity.id
_entity.type
_entity.pdbx_description
1 polymer ?
#
loop_
_entity_poly.entity_id
_entity_poly.type
_entity_poly.pdbx_seq_one_letter_code
_entity_poly.pdbx_strand_id
1 'polypeptide(L)'
;MKKYNLSQIMKNAWNNFHQSEKSFSECLHEAWVMAKMLVLGRLWEKYGKRRVYFNQATLLNLCGVEVDSYKSGHVSHCAVNGERASHSDGEYWLDGTDGCYYDLITGKFSKNASLYGASRRSKFDDVVSAIKNFVRI
;
A
#
# COMPACT_ATOMS: atom_id res chain seq x y z
N MET A 1 -10.93 -19.53 -3.81
CA MET A 1 -9.48 -19.28 -3.83
C MET A 1 -9.01 -18.72 -2.51
N LYS A 2 -8.06 -19.37 -1.88
CA LYS A 2 -7.51 -18.88 -0.61
C LYS A 2 -6.60 -17.68 -0.86
N LYS A 3 -6.91 -16.57 -0.21
CA LYS A 3 -6.15 -15.32 -0.30
C LYS A 3 -4.81 -15.40 0.45
N TYR A 4 -4.77 -16.20 1.52
CA TYR A 4 -3.61 -16.31 2.40
C TYR A 4 -3.18 -17.76 2.56
N ASN A 5 -1.87 -17.98 2.62
CA ASN A 5 -1.31 -19.28 2.94
C ASN A 5 -1.09 -19.35 4.46
N LEU A 6 -2.02 -19.96 5.19
CA LEU A 6 -1.97 -20.06 6.64
C LEU A 6 -0.75 -20.81 7.15
N SER A 7 -0.36 -21.88 6.45
CA SER A 7 0.83 -22.66 6.79
C SER A 7 2.10 -21.81 6.75
N GLN A 8 2.25 -20.98 5.72
CA GLN A 8 3.41 -20.10 5.58
C GLN A 8 3.40 -19.00 6.64
N ILE A 9 2.23 -18.44 6.95
CA ILE A 9 2.08 -17.44 7.99
C ILE A 9 2.52 -18.00 9.35
N MET A 10 2.10 -19.21 9.67
CA MET A 10 2.50 -19.87 10.92
C MET A 10 4.00 -20.14 10.97
N LYS A 11 4.58 -20.61 9.87
CA LYS A 11 6.03 -20.82 9.79
C LYS A 11 6.81 -19.54 10.00
N ASN A 12 6.37 -18.45 9.38
CA ASN A 12 7.00 -17.14 9.52
C ASN A 12 6.90 -16.65 10.97
N ALA A 13 5.75 -16.83 11.61
CA ALA A 13 5.56 -16.44 13.01
C ALA A 13 6.50 -17.22 13.94
N TRP A 14 6.61 -18.54 13.76
CA TRP A 14 7.52 -19.38 14.55
C TRP A 14 8.98 -19.02 14.32
N ASN A 15 9.39 -18.77 13.06
CA ASN A 15 10.76 -18.35 12.76
C ASN A 15 11.10 -17.02 13.45
N ASN A 16 10.19 -16.06 13.40
CA ASN A 16 10.38 -14.76 14.05
C ASN A 16 10.45 -14.94 15.58
N PHE A 17 9.60 -15.78 16.13
CA PHE A 17 9.59 -16.06 17.57
C PHE A 17 10.92 -16.64 18.06
N HIS A 18 11.51 -17.57 17.29
CA HIS A 18 12.81 -18.15 17.63
C HIS A 18 13.99 -17.21 17.49
N GLN A 19 13.85 -16.16 16.68
CA GLN A 19 14.94 -15.22 16.37
C GLN A 19 14.80 -13.87 17.10
N SER A 20 13.73 -13.67 17.86
CA SER A 20 13.46 -12.41 18.53
C SER A 20 13.01 -12.64 19.98
N GLU A 21 13.03 -11.56 20.77
CA GLU A 21 12.55 -11.58 22.15
C GLU A 21 11.04 -11.26 22.24
N LYS A 22 10.37 -11.12 21.11
CA LYS A 22 8.93 -10.83 21.03
C LYS A 22 8.11 -12.05 21.42
N SER A 23 6.90 -11.81 21.92
CA SER A 23 5.94 -12.89 22.18
C SER A 23 5.50 -13.55 20.86
N PHE A 24 5.04 -14.79 20.94
CA PHE A 24 4.49 -15.47 19.76
C PHE A 24 3.28 -14.73 19.20
N SER A 25 2.44 -14.15 20.06
CA SER A 25 1.29 -13.34 19.65
C SER A 25 1.70 -12.15 18.78
N GLU A 26 2.76 -11.44 19.16
CA GLU A 26 3.31 -10.33 18.37
C GLU A 26 3.86 -10.82 17.04
N CYS A 27 4.59 -11.92 17.04
CA CYS A 27 5.16 -12.52 15.82
C CYS A 27 4.07 -12.97 14.88
N LEU A 28 2.99 -13.54 15.40
CA LEU A 28 1.85 -13.95 14.58
C LEU A 28 1.13 -12.73 13.98
N HIS A 29 0.96 -11.68 14.77
CA HIS A 29 0.38 -10.43 14.26
C HIS A 29 1.22 -9.84 13.13
N GLU A 30 2.52 -9.76 13.29
CA GLU A 30 3.44 -9.27 12.26
C GLU A 30 3.40 -10.13 11.00
N ALA A 31 3.32 -11.45 11.15
CA ALA A 31 3.22 -12.37 10.01
C ALA A 31 1.92 -12.15 9.23
N TRP A 32 0.80 -11.89 9.91
CA TRP A 32 -0.46 -11.57 9.26
C TRP A 32 -0.44 -10.21 8.56
N VAL A 33 0.15 -9.19 9.20
CA VAL A 33 0.32 -7.87 8.59
C VAL A 33 1.11 -7.98 7.29
N MET A 34 2.23 -8.72 7.32
CA MET A 34 3.05 -8.95 6.13
C MET A 34 2.27 -9.67 5.03
N ALA A 35 1.52 -10.72 5.39
CA ALA A 35 0.71 -11.45 4.41
C ALA A 35 -0.32 -10.55 3.74
N LYS A 36 -0.95 -9.66 4.48
CA LYS A 36 -1.93 -8.71 3.95
C LYS A 36 -1.27 -7.63 3.09
N MET A 37 -0.09 -7.15 3.47
CA MET A 37 0.67 -6.20 2.63
C MET A 37 1.06 -6.82 1.29
N LEU A 38 1.43 -8.10 1.27
CA LEU A 38 1.80 -8.79 0.04
C LEU A 38 0.62 -9.05 -0.91
N VAL A 39 -0.61 -8.92 -0.42
CA VAL A 39 -1.80 -8.89 -1.29
C VAL A 39 -1.87 -7.58 -2.07
N LEU A 40 -1.43 -6.49 -1.46
CA LEU A 40 -1.47 -5.15 -2.07
C LEU A 40 -0.23 -4.83 -2.89
N GLY A 41 0.88 -5.52 -2.66
CA GLY A 41 2.13 -5.15 -3.27
C GLY A 41 3.11 -6.31 -3.38
N ARG A 42 4.35 -5.96 -3.62
CA ARG A 42 5.43 -6.90 -3.90
C ARG A 42 6.62 -6.59 -3.01
N LEU A 43 7.17 -7.64 -2.37
CA LEU A 43 8.39 -7.52 -1.58
C LEU A 43 9.60 -7.28 -2.49
N TRP A 44 10.40 -6.29 -2.12
CA TRP A 44 11.65 -5.96 -2.79
C TRP A 44 12.76 -5.86 -1.74
N GLU A 45 13.83 -6.62 -1.94
CA GLU A 45 14.97 -6.66 -1.05
C GLU A 45 16.25 -6.47 -1.86
N LYS A 46 16.96 -5.37 -1.63
CA LYS A 46 18.20 -5.07 -2.34
C LYS A 46 18.98 -3.99 -1.60
N TYR A 47 20.31 -4.05 -1.66
CA TYR A 47 21.19 -3.04 -1.07
C TYR A 47 20.90 -2.78 0.42
N GLY A 48 20.58 -3.82 1.18
CA GLY A 48 20.25 -3.69 2.61
C GLY A 48 18.89 -3.08 2.89
N LYS A 49 18.07 -2.89 1.88
CA LYS A 49 16.72 -2.33 1.99
C LYS A 49 15.69 -3.44 1.86
N ARG A 50 14.61 -3.32 2.63
CA ARG A 50 13.45 -4.21 2.55
C ARG A 50 12.20 -3.35 2.44
N ARG A 51 11.50 -3.48 1.31
CA ARG A 51 10.32 -2.66 1.02
C ARG A 51 9.22 -3.49 0.40
N VAL A 52 7.98 -3.12 0.67
CA VAL A 52 6.83 -3.62 -0.07
C VAL A 52 6.37 -2.50 -0.99
N TYR A 53 6.56 -2.68 -2.30
CA TYR A 53 6.10 -1.72 -3.31
C TYR A 53 4.68 -2.07 -3.72
N PHE A 54 3.80 -1.09 -3.62
CA PHE A 54 2.38 -1.26 -3.94
C PHE A 54 2.11 -0.91 -5.40
N ASN A 55 1.18 -1.64 -6.00
CA ASN A 55 0.70 -1.35 -7.34
C ASN A 55 -0.32 -0.22 -7.27
N GLN A 56 -0.16 0.80 -8.13
CA GLN A 56 -1.04 1.97 -8.16
C GLN A 56 -2.51 1.60 -8.38
N ALA A 57 -2.78 0.73 -9.35
CA ALA A 57 -4.14 0.30 -9.64
C ALA A 57 -4.78 -0.41 -8.45
N THR A 58 -4.01 -1.24 -7.74
CA THR A 58 -4.47 -1.92 -6.53
C THR A 58 -4.82 -0.93 -5.42
N LEU A 59 -3.99 0.10 -5.22
CA LEU A 59 -4.24 1.13 -4.21
C LEU A 59 -5.47 1.97 -4.54
N LEU A 60 -5.64 2.35 -5.81
CA LEU A 60 -6.82 3.09 -6.24
C LEU A 60 -8.09 2.27 -6.00
N ASN A 61 -8.05 0.98 -6.33
CA ASN A 61 -9.17 0.09 -6.09
C ASN A 61 -9.48 -0.05 -4.60
N LEU A 62 -8.43 -0.16 -3.77
CA LEU A 62 -8.58 -0.23 -2.31
C LEU A 62 -9.29 1.00 -1.75
N CYS A 63 -9.01 2.17 -2.30
CA CYS A 63 -9.62 3.43 -1.89
C CYS A 63 -10.98 3.70 -2.54
N GLY A 64 -11.44 2.83 -3.42
CA GLY A 64 -12.70 3.00 -4.15
C GLY A 64 -12.64 4.08 -5.21
N VAL A 65 -11.45 4.32 -5.78
CA VAL A 65 -11.20 5.39 -6.74
C VAL A 65 -11.04 4.83 -8.15
N GLU A 66 -11.77 5.41 -9.10
CA GLU A 66 -11.60 5.16 -10.53
C GLU A 66 -11.02 6.41 -11.17
N VAL A 67 -9.91 6.27 -11.88
CA VAL A 67 -9.28 7.37 -12.61
C VAL A 67 -8.95 6.89 -14.02
N ASP A 68 -9.47 7.60 -15.01
CA ASP A 68 -9.12 7.40 -16.40
C ASP A 68 -8.29 8.58 -16.89
N SER A 69 -7.38 8.32 -17.81
CA SER A 69 -6.47 9.35 -18.35
C SER A 69 -6.50 9.35 -19.87
N TYR A 70 -6.28 10.54 -20.45
CA TYR A 70 -5.99 10.66 -21.87
C TYR A 70 -4.58 10.14 -22.17
N LYS A 71 -4.25 9.96 -23.45
CA LYS A 71 -2.90 9.56 -23.86
C LYS A 71 -1.82 10.55 -23.40
N SER A 72 -2.20 11.83 -23.21
CA SER A 72 -1.32 12.87 -22.69
C SER A 72 -0.94 12.69 -21.21
N GLY A 73 -1.66 11.81 -20.49
CA GLY A 73 -1.47 11.60 -19.06
C GLY A 73 -2.41 12.44 -18.18
N HIS A 74 -3.12 13.40 -18.75
CA HIS A 74 -4.10 14.19 -18.00
C HIS A 74 -5.34 13.36 -17.67
N VAL A 75 -5.93 13.62 -16.50
CA VAL A 75 -7.13 12.91 -16.06
C VAL A 75 -8.33 13.26 -16.93
N SER A 76 -9.01 12.26 -17.47
CA SER A 76 -10.22 12.42 -18.24
C SER A 76 -11.48 12.18 -17.43
N HIS A 77 -11.39 11.34 -16.39
CA HIS A 77 -12.51 11.00 -15.51
C HIS A 77 -12.00 10.56 -14.15
N CYS A 78 -12.70 10.97 -13.11
CA CYS A 78 -12.46 10.49 -11.76
C CYS A 78 -13.79 10.27 -11.03
N ALA A 79 -13.88 9.14 -10.32
CA ALA A 79 -14.99 8.84 -9.44
C ALA A 79 -14.46 8.22 -8.15
N VAL A 80 -15.05 8.59 -7.02
CA VAL A 80 -14.71 8.07 -5.70
C VAL A 80 -15.96 7.41 -5.12
N ASN A 81 -15.89 6.11 -4.87
CA ASN A 81 -17.00 5.30 -4.39
C ASN A 81 -18.26 5.43 -5.27
N GLY A 82 -18.05 5.50 -6.59
CA GLY A 82 -19.11 5.63 -7.59
C GLY A 82 -19.59 7.05 -7.82
N GLU A 83 -19.14 8.02 -7.04
CA GLU A 83 -19.51 9.43 -7.20
C GLU A 83 -18.47 10.18 -8.03
N ARG A 84 -18.94 10.96 -9.00
CA ARG A 84 -18.08 11.74 -9.86
C ARG A 84 -17.28 12.76 -9.04
N ALA A 85 -15.97 12.80 -9.29
CA ALA A 85 -15.06 13.75 -8.66
C ALA A 85 -14.40 14.63 -9.72
N SER A 86 -13.74 15.71 -9.28
CA SER A 86 -13.05 16.62 -10.20
C SER A 86 -11.81 15.97 -10.81
N HIS A 87 -11.36 16.49 -11.95
CA HIS A 87 -10.10 16.05 -12.57
C HIS A 87 -8.91 16.34 -11.65
N SER A 88 -8.95 17.43 -10.91
CA SER A 88 -7.92 17.77 -9.92
C SER A 88 -7.84 16.71 -8.81
N ASP A 89 -8.98 16.24 -8.32
CA ASP A 89 -9.01 15.15 -7.34
C ASP A 89 -8.38 13.89 -7.92
N GLY A 90 -8.67 13.58 -9.20
CA GLY A 90 -8.04 12.46 -9.88
C GLY A 90 -6.53 12.58 -9.92
N GLU A 91 -5.99 13.75 -10.18
CA GLU A 91 -4.55 14.01 -10.16
C GLU A 91 -3.97 13.82 -8.76
N TYR A 92 -4.67 14.28 -7.73
CA TYR A 92 -4.23 14.10 -6.33
C TYR A 92 -4.22 12.62 -5.92
N TRP A 93 -5.20 11.83 -6.39
CA TRP A 93 -5.22 10.39 -6.15
C TRP A 93 -4.09 9.68 -6.91
N LEU A 94 -3.81 10.05 -8.15
CA LEU A 94 -2.69 9.48 -8.91
C LEU A 94 -1.37 9.82 -8.25
N ASP A 95 -1.20 11.05 -7.79
CA ASP A 95 0.01 11.47 -7.08
C ASP A 95 0.16 10.69 -5.75
N GLY A 96 -0.91 10.55 -4.99
CA GLY A 96 -0.89 9.86 -3.70
C GLY A 96 -0.65 8.37 -3.78
N THR A 97 -0.85 7.76 -4.95
CA THR A 97 -0.64 6.32 -5.17
C THR A 97 0.59 6.01 -6.01
N ASP A 98 1.33 7.04 -6.45
CA ASP A 98 2.47 6.87 -7.35
C ASP A 98 3.71 6.41 -6.61
N GLY A 99 4.20 5.22 -6.96
CA GLY A 99 5.43 4.66 -6.40
C GLY A 99 5.38 4.44 -4.90
N CYS A 100 4.20 4.21 -4.34
CA CYS A 100 4.05 3.98 -2.90
C CYS A 100 4.76 2.71 -2.45
N TYR A 101 5.44 2.80 -1.31
CA TYR A 101 6.02 1.64 -0.68
C TYR A 101 6.01 1.77 0.84
N TYR A 102 6.09 0.62 1.51
CA TYR A 102 6.28 0.53 2.95
C TYR A 102 7.69 0.02 3.22
N ASP A 103 8.47 0.77 3.99
CA ASP A 103 9.81 0.36 4.38
C ASP A 103 9.72 -0.51 5.63
N LEU A 104 10.11 -1.77 5.51
CA LEU A 104 10.04 -2.74 6.62
C LEU A 104 11.07 -2.47 7.70
N ILE A 105 12.13 -1.75 7.38
CA ILE A 105 13.19 -1.44 8.34
C ILE A 105 12.83 -0.21 9.17
N THR A 106 12.35 0.85 8.52
CA THR A 106 11.99 2.10 9.20
C THR A 106 10.56 2.14 9.70
N GLY A 107 9.68 1.29 9.16
CA GLY A 107 8.25 1.28 9.49
C GLY A 107 7.48 2.46 8.91
N LYS A 108 7.98 3.06 7.84
CA LYS A 108 7.37 4.24 7.23
C LYS A 108 6.88 3.99 5.82
N PHE A 109 5.76 4.65 5.48
CA PHE A 109 5.25 4.69 4.11
C PHE A 109 5.87 5.86 3.37
N SER A 110 6.14 5.67 2.08
CA SER A 110 6.70 6.69 1.20
C SER A 110 6.12 6.56 -0.20
N LYS A 111 6.33 7.57 -1.02
CA LYS A 111 5.91 7.58 -2.43
C LYS A 111 6.90 8.39 -3.26
N ASN A 112 6.74 8.36 -4.59
CA ASN A 112 7.52 9.19 -5.48
C ASN A 112 7.24 10.68 -5.23
N ALA A 113 8.20 11.53 -5.58
CA ALA A 113 8.04 12.97 -5.49
C ALA A 113 6.87 13.44 -6.35
N SER A 114 6.16 14.46 -5.88
CA SER A 114 5.00 15.01 -6.56
C SER A 114 5.36 15.60 -7.90
N LEU A 115 4.71 15.14 -8.97
CA LEU A 115 4.97 15.60 -10.33
C LEU A 115 4.23 16.90 -10.70
N TYR A 116 3.16 17.22 -9.97
CA TYR A 116 2.23 18.30 -10.33
C TYR A 116 2.20 19.42 -9.30
N GLY A 117 3.22 19.53 -8.45
CA GLY A 117 3.18 20.48 -7.34
C GLY A 117 2.04 20.21 -6.37
N ALA A 118 1.47 19.01 -6.43
CA ALA A 118 0.29 18.62 -5.67
C ALA A 118 0.60 18.16 -4.25
N SER A 119 1.82 18.30 -3.78
CA SER A 119 2.29 17.77 -2.50
C SER A 119 1.42 18.16 -1.31
N ARG A 120 0.81 19.34 -1.33
CA ARG A 120 -0.06 19.83 -0.26
C ARG A 120 -1.48 19.27 -0.32
N ARG A 121 -1.89 18.74 -1.47
CA ARG A 121 -3.24 18.22 -1.71
C ARG A 121 -3.26 16.77 -2.14
N SER A 122 -2.10 16.14 -2.14
CA SER A 122 -1.98 14.73 -2.45
C SER A 122 -2.86 13.90 -1.51
N LYS A 123 -3.45 12.85 -2.05
CA LYS A 123 -4.25 11.89 -1.28
C LYS A 123 -3.40 10.82 -0.60
N PHE A 124 -2.11 11.05 -0.46
CA PHE A 124 -1.18 10.07 0.13
C PHE A 124 -1.60 9.64 1.54
N ASP A 125 -2.01 10.58 2.40
CA ASP A 125 -2.42 10.26 3.76
C ASP A 125 -3.68 9.39 3.77
N ASP A 126 -4.61 9.63 2.85
CA ASP A 126 -5.81 8.80 2.69
C ASP A 126 -5.45 7.40 2.23
N VAL A 127 -4.50 7.28 1.31
CA VAL A 127 -3.99 6.00 0.81
C VAL A 127 -3.32 5.22 1.95
N VAL A 128 -2.47 5.86 2.73
CA VAL A 128 -1.81 5.24 3.89
C VAL A 128 -2.84 4.75 4.90
N SER A 129 -3.86 5.56 5.18
CA SER A 129 -4.94 5.16 6.09
C SER A 129 -5.69 3.93 5.58
N ALA A 130 -5.97 3.87 4.28
CA ALA A 130 -6.64 2.73 3.66
C ALA A 130 -5.78 1.46 3.76
N ILE A 131 -4.47 1.58 3.54
CA ILE A 131 -3.55 0.45 3.68
C ILE A 131 -3.52 -0.04 5.13
N LYS A 132 -3.39 0.86 6.08
CA LYS A 132 -3.35 0.52 7.51
C LYS A 132 -4.64 -0.18 7.95
N ASN A 133 -5.79 0.29 7.48
CA ASN A 133 -7.08 -0.34 7.78
C ASN A 133 -7.18 -1.74 7.16
N PHE A 134 -6.67 -1.91 5.95
CA PHE A 134 -6.69 -3.20 5.26
C PHE A 134 -5.81 -4.24 5.97
N VAL A 135 -4.61 -3.85 6.43
CA VAL A 135 -3.67 -4.78 7.06
C VAL A 135 -3.93 -4.98 8.56
N ARG A 136 -4.85 -4.24 9.12
CA ARG A 136 -5.24 -4.37 10.53
C ARG A 136 -5.86 -5.71 10.80
N ILE A 137 -5.48 -6.32 11.92
CA ILE A 137 -6.01 -7.61 12.36
C ILE A 137 -6.84 -7.42 13.61
#